data_e47c7dbe773f9bf7496cc836b8ff3d06
#
_entry.id   e47c7dbe773f9bf7496cc836b8ff3d06
#
_cell.length_a   1.000
_cell.length_b   1.000
_cell.length_c   1.000
_cell.angle_alpha   90.00
_cell.angle_beta   90.00
_cell.angle_gamma   90.00
#
_symmetry.space_group_name_H-M   'P 1'
#
loop_
_entity.id
_entity.type
_entity.pdbx_description
1 polymer ?
#
loop_
_entity_poly.entity_id
_entity_poly.type
_entity_poly.pdbx_seq_one_letter_code
_entity_poly.pdbx_strand_id
1 'polypeptide(L)'
;MKYILLITFTLTLQFGLSQNTLTPESSITAVSVFTNGAQITRTASISLKNGENIITLKGLAQDINSNSLNVAGNPNYLIKSVKHERNFLEDAAKNSELLSLESELKDTEF
;
A
#
# COMPACT_ATOMS: atom_id res chain seq x y z
N MET A 1 20.18 -2.13 -47.13
CA MET A 1 20.19 -3.25 -46.17
C MET A 1 20.86 -2.96 -44.83
N LYS A 2 21.91 -2.17 -44.78
CA LYS A 2 22.56 -1.77 -43.49
C LYS A 2 21.64 -1.04 -42.52
N TYR A 3 20.72 -0.21 -43.01
CA TYR A 3 19.82 0.59 -42.17
C TYR A 3 18.60 -0.18 -41.67
N ILE A 4 18.17 -1.22 -42.40
CA ILE A 4 17.05 -2.08 -42.00
C ILE A 4 17.44 -2.93 -40.77
N LEU A 5 18.69 -3.36 -40.70
CA LEU A 5 19.21 -4.16 -39.58
C LEU A 5 19.37 -3.33 -38.32
N LEU A 6 19.64 -2.03 -38.43
CA LEU A 6 19.74 -1.08 -37.32
C LEU A 6 18.35 -0.72 -36.75
N ILE A 7 17.34 -0.61 -37.62
CA ILE A 7 15.95 -0.34 -37.22
C ILE A 7 15.33 -1.54 -36.49
N THR A 8 15.61 -2.76 -36.92
CA THR A 8 15.15 -3.97 -36.23
C THR A 8 15.79 -4.17 -34.87
N PHE A 9 17.02 -3.76 -34.68
CA PHE A 9 17.72 -3.86 -33.41
C PHE A 9 17.19 -2.86 -32.38
N THR A 10 16.79 -1.64 -32.80
CA THR A 10 16.20 -0.64 -31.91
C THR A 10 14.76 -0.97 -31.46
N LEU A 11 14.03 -1.75 -32.24
CA LEU A 11 12.65 -2.10 -31.92
C LEU A 11 12.52 -3.22 -30.86
N THR A 12 13.57 -4.01 -30.67
CA THR A 12 13.58 -5.12 -29.71
C THR A 12 13.90 -4.70 -28.27
N LEU A 13 14.32 -3.46 -28.02
CA LEU A 13 14.67 -2.96 -26.66
C LEU A 13 13.47 -2.41 -25.88
N GLN A 14 12.27 -2.43 -26.43
CA GLN A 14 11.06 -1.83 -25.82
C GLN A 14 10.23 -2.81 -24.97
N PHE A 15 10.72 -4.02 -24.66
CA PHE A 15 10.08 -4.87 -23.67
C PHE A 15 10.42 -4.37 -22.25
N GLY A 16 9.87 -3.20 -21.91
CA GLY A 16 9.94 -2.65 -20.58
C GLY A 16 9.25 -3.59 -19.59
N LEU A 17 9.90 -3.88 -18.48
CA LEU A 17 9.37 -4.58 -17.33
C LEU A 17 8.12 -3.82 -16.82
N SER A 18 6.95 -4.28 -17.20
CA SER A 18 5.68 -3.73 -16.70
C SER A 18 5.47 -4.21 -15.27
N GLN A 19 5.75 -3.37 -14.29
CA GLN A 19 5.33 -3.57 -12.91
C GLN A 19 3.86 -3.18 -12.76
N ASN A 20 3.05 -4.08 -12.22
CA ASN A 20 1.66 -3.80 -11.93
C ASN A 20 1.52 -3.32 -10.49
N THR A 21 1.08 -2.08 -10.30
CA THR A 21 0.81 -1.52 -8.97
C THR A 21 -0.68 -1.58 -8.68
N LEU A 22 -1.04 -2.17 -7.55
CA LEU A 22 -2.41 -2.34 -7.08
C LEU A 22 -2.56 -1.72 -5.70
N THR A 23 -3.63 -0.97 -5.50
CA THR A 23 -3.97 -0.37 -4.19
C THR A 23 -5.36 -0.85 -3.78
N PRO A 24 -5.49 -2.10 -3.31
CA PRO A 24 -6.77 -2.64 -2.90
C PRO A 24 -7.22 -2.05 -1.57
N GLU A 25 -8.53 -1.98 -1.37
CA GLU A 25 -9.10 -1.73 -0.07
C GLU A 25 -9.02 -2.99 0.80
N SER A 26 -8.67 -2.80 2.06
CA SER A 26 -8.63 -3.86 3.05
C SER A 26 -9.63 -3.62 4.17
N SER A 27 -10.25 -4.68 4.66
CA SER A 27 -11.15 -4.65 5.79
C SER A 27 -10.56 -5.36 7.00
N ILE A 28 -10.91 -4.88 8.20
CA ILE A 28 -10.54 -5.54 9.44
C ILE A 28 -11.45 -6.74 9.62
N THR A 29 -10.86 -7.93 9.75
CA THR A 29 -11.59 -9.19 9.93
C THR A 29 -11.48 -9.73 11.35
N ALA A 30 -10.42 -9.40 12.07
CA ALA A 30 -10.25 -9.79 13.47
C ALA A 30 -9.38 -8.79 14.23
N VAL A 31 -9.66 -8.66 15.52
CA VAL A 31 -8.87 -7.88 16.47
C VAL A 31 -8.68 -8.70 17.74
N SER A 32 -7.44 -8.85 18.18
CA SER A 32 -7.09 -9.48 19.45
C SER A 32 -6.40 -8.44 20.34
N VAL A 33 -6.95 -8.19 21.51
CA VAL A 33 -6.42 -7.20 22.45
C VAL A 33 -5.58 -7.91 23.50
N PHE A 34 -4.37 -7.38 23.71
CA PHE A 34 -3.42 -7.84 24.73
C PHE A 34 -3.14 -6.72 25.72
N THR A 35 -2.48 -7.04 26.82
CA THR A 35 -2.13 -6.07 27.86
C THR A 35 -1.24 -4.92 27.34
N ASN A 36 -0.41 -5.20 26.32
CA ASN A 36 0.56 -4.25 25.76
C ASN A 36 0.26 -3.88 24.30
N GLY A 37 -0.98 -3.98 23.85
CA GLY A 37 -1.34 -3.62 22.49
C GLY A 37 -2.45 -4.49 21.89
N ALA A 38 -2.61 -4.40 20.60
CA ALA A 38 -3.60 -5.16 19.86
C ALA A 38 -3.02 -5.72 18.57
N GLN A 39 -3.45 -6.92 18.22
CA GLN A 39 -3.20 -7.52 16.92
C GLN A 39 -4.42 -7.33 16.03
N ILE A 40 -4.22 -6.70 14.88
CA ILE A 40 -5.28 -6.44 13.91
C ILE A 40 -5.02 -7.29 12.68
N THR A 41 -6.01 -8.10 12.32
CA THR A 41 -6.00 -8.88 11.07
C THR A 41 -6.84 -8.18 10.03
N ARG A 42 -6.25 -7.91 8.89
CA ARG A 42 -6.93 -7.29 7.74
C ARG A 42 -6.88 -8.22 6.54
N THR A 43 -7.94 -8.19 5.76
CA THR A 43 -8.05 -9.00 4.53
C THR A 43 -8.36 -8.09 3.35
N ALA A 44 -7.70 -8.35 2.23
CA ALA A 44 -7.96 -7.70 0.96
C ALA A 44 -8.07 -8.77 -0.14
N SER A 45 -8.99 -8.56 -1.06
CA SER A 45 -9.13 -9.40 -2.26
C SER A 45 -8.50 -8.70 -3.45
N ILE A 46 -7.64 -9.40 -4.15
CA ILE A 46 -6.83 -8.82 -5.21
C ILE A 46 -6.84 -9.75 -6.42
N SER A 47 -6.99 -9.18 -7.60
CA SER A 47 -6.77 -9.89 -8.86
C SER A 47 -5.36 -9.61 -9.36
N LEU A 48 -4.49 -10.59 -9.27
CA LEU A 48 -3.09 -10.46 -9.69
C LEU A 48 -2.95 -10.75 -11.19
N LYS A 49 -2.05 -10.03 -11.82
CA LYS A 49 -1.61 -10.29 -13.19
C LYS A 49 -0.34 -11.14 -13.18
N ASN A 50 -0.06 -11.76 -14.32
CA ASN A 50 1.21 -12.47 -14.49
C ASN A 50 2.38 -11.51 -14.35
N GLY A 51 3.44 -11.94 -13.68
CA GLY A 51 4.62 -11.16 -13.43
C GLY A 51 4.68 -10.57 -12.03
N GLU A 52 5.43 -9.51 -11.86
CA GLU A 52 5.61 -8.84 -10.57
C GLU A 52 4.47 -7.87 -10.31
N ASN A 53 3.83 -7.99 -9.14
CA ASN A 53 2.77 -7.12 -8.68
C ASN A 53 3.22 -6.43 -7.39
N ILE A 54 3.05 -5.11 -7.33
CA ILE A 54 3.26 -4.30 -6.13
C ILE A 54 1.91 -3.98 -5.54
N ILE A 55 1.68 -4.40 -4.31
CA ILE A 55 0.42 -4.21 -3.60
C ILE A 55 0.64 -3.21 -2.47
N THR A 56 -0.08 -2.10 -2.51
CA THR A 56 -0.03 -1.08 -1.49
C THR A 56 -1.32 -1.07 -0.68
N LEU A 57 -1.25 -1.42 0.59
CA LEU A 57 -2.35 -1.34 1.54
C LEU A 57 -2.30 -0.01 2.28
N LYS A 58 -3.36 0.78 2.19
CA LYS A 58 -3.50 2.07 2.86
C LYS A 58 -4.40 1.97 4.09
N GLY A 59 -4.44 3.05 4.88
CA GLY A 59 -5.33 3.16 6.04
C GLY A 59 -4.92 2.29 7.23
N LEU A 60 -3.64 1.97 7.35
CA LEU A 60 -3.09 1.30 8.52
C LEU A 60 -2.88 2.30 9.67
N ALA A 61 -2.89 1.80 10.91
CA ALA A 61 -2.59 2.63 12.09
C ALA A 61 -1.17 3.19 12.02
N GLN A 62 -0.97 4.41 12.56
CA GLN A 62 0.32 5.09 12.51
C GLN A 62 1.40 4.43 13.39
N ASP A 63 0.98 3.82 14.49
CA ASP A 63 1.86 3.23 15.51
C ASP A 63 2.08 1.72 15.34
N ILE A 64 2.19 1.28 14.09
CA ILE A 64 2.45 -0.12 13.81
C ILE A 64 3.91 -0.46 14.08
N ASN A 65 4.13 -1.53 14.84
CA ASN A 65 5.44 -2.14 14.93
C ASN A 65 5.74 -2.88 13.62
N SER A 66 6.64 -2.31 12.81
CA SER A 66 7.03 -2.87 11.51
C SER A 66 7.58 -4.29 11.60
N ASN A 67 8.20 -4.65 12.73
CA ASN A 67 8.74 -6.00 12.95
C ASN A 67 7.64 -7.05 13.24
N SER A 68 6.44 -6.61 13.57
CA SER A 68 5.28 -7.50 13.82
C SER A 68 4.38 -7.71 12.61
N LEU A 69 4.71 -7.10 11.48
CA LEU A 69 3.95 -7.25 10.25
C LEU A 69 4.14 -8.66 9.69
N ASN A 70 3.02 -9.35 9.52
CA ASN A 70 2.97 -10.65 8.88
C ASN A 70 1.97 -10.61 7.73
N VAL A 71 2.38 -11.08 6.57
CA VAL A 71 1.55 -11.14 5.37
C VAL A 71 1.47 -12.57 4.89
N ALA A 72 0.26 -13.05 4.69
CA ALA A 72 -0.01 -14.35 4.10
C ALA A 72 -0.96 -14.20 2.91
N GLY A 73 -0.84 -15.08 1.97
CA GLY A 73 -1.67 -15.10 0.77
C GLY A 73 -1.89 -16.52 0.25
N ASN A 74 -2.49 -16.60 -0.92
CA ASN A 74 -2.70 -17.86 -1.59
C ASN A 74 -1.34 -18.54 -1.88
N PRO A 75 -1.17 -19.86 -1.63
CA PRO A 75 0.09 -20.58 -1.83
C PRO A 75 0.59 -20.60 -3.28
N ASN A 76 -0.24 -20.24 -4.24
CA ASN A 76 0.15 -20.13 -5.65
C ASN A 76 1.01 -18.91 -5.97
N TYR A 77 1.18 -18.00 -5.03
CA TYR A 77 1.95 -16.76 -5.19
C TYR A 77 3.09 -16.69 -4.19
N LEU A 78 4.22 -16.15 -4.65
CA LEU A 78 5.38 -15.92 -3.80
C LEU A 78 5.41 -14.47 -3.33
N ILE A 79 5.40 -14.26 -2.02
CA ILE A 79 5.64 -12.94 -1.42
C ILE A 79 7.15 -12.73 -1.34
N LYS A 80 7.67 -11.80 -2.15
CA LYS A 80 9.11 -11.52 -2.21
C LYS A 80 9.58 -10.65 -1.05
N SER A 81 8.81 -9.60 -0.72
CA SER A 81 9.16 -8.69 0.36
C SER A 81 7.93 -7.96 0.89
N VAL A 82 7.99 -7.56 2.14
CA VAL A 82 7.00 -6.71 2.81
C VAL A 82 7.72 -5.48 3.34
N LYS A 83 7.23 -4.28 3.01
CA LYS A 83 7.80 -3.02 3.43
C LYS A 83 6.73 -2.15 4.08
N HIS A 84 7.05 -1.53 5.18
CA HIS A 84 6.21 -0.53 5.82
C HIS A 84 6.76 0.86 5.54
N GLU A 85 5.89 1.74 5.04
CA GLU A 85 6.21 3.14 4.78
C GLU A 85 5.18 4.03 5.48
N ARG A 86 5.64 5.14 6.05
CA ARG A 86 4.76 6.15 6.65
C ARG A 86 4.48 7.26 5.62
N ASN A 87 3.21 7.53 5.38
CA ASN A 87 2.79 8.60 4.48
C ASN A 87 2.62 9.91 5.24
N PHE A 88 3.69 10.66 5.40
CA PHE A 88 3.69 11.95 6.11
C PHE A 88 2.77 13.00 5.50
N LEU A 89 2.50 12.94 4.19
CA LEU A 89 1.61 13.90 3.52
C LEU A 89 0.15 13.66 3.90
N GLU A 90 -0.26 12.42 4.01
CA GLU A 90 -1.62 12.04 4.43
C GLU A 90 -1.83 12.36 5.92
N ASP A 91 -0.83 12.13 6.74
CA ASP A 91 -0.84 12.48 8.16
C ASP A 91 -0.93 14.00 8.37
N ALA A 92 -0.21 14.79 7.57
CA ALA A 92 -0.29 16.26 7.62
C ALA A 92 -1.67 16.77 7.18
N ALA A 93 -2.28 16.19 6.16
CA ALA A 93 -3.62 16.55 5.71
C ALA A 93 -4.69 16.23 6.78
N LYS A 94 -4.63 15.07 7.42
CA LYS A 94 -5.49 14.70 8.55
C LYS A 94 -5.34 15.65 9.73
N ASN A 95 -4.13 16.01 10.09
CA ASN A 95 -3.90 16.94 11.19
C ASN A 95 -4.45 18.34 10.89
N SER A 96 -4.35 18.82 9.66
CA SER A 96 -4.92 20.11 9.28
C SER A 96 -6.46 20.10 9.32
N GLU A 97 -7.07 19.01 8.93
CA GLU A 97 -8.53 18.81 8.99
C GLU A 97 -9.02 18.74 10.45
N LEU A 98 -8.33 18.01 11.32
CA LEU A 98 -8.63 17.97 12.75
C LEU A 98 -8.54 19.34 13.40
N LEU A 99 -7.52 20.12 13.12
CA LEU A 99 -7.35 21.48 13.64
C LEU A 99 -8.47 22.43 13.15
N SER A 100 -8.94 22.28 11.91
CA SER A 100 -10.06 23.07 11.40
C SER A 100 -11.38 22.71 12.08
N LEU A 101 -11.63 21.42 12.33
CA LEU A 101 -12.81 20.93 13.05
C LEU A 101 -12.81 21.34 14.53
N GLU A 102 -11.66 21.31 15.20
CA GLU A 102 -11.51 21.81 16.57
C GLU A 102 -11.79 23.32 16.68
N SER A 103 -11.35 24.12 15.70
CA SER A 103 -11.63 25.54 15.68
C SER A 103 -13.10 25.85 15.44
N GLU A 104 -13.78 25.06 14.60
CA GLU A 104 -15.21 25.18 14.34
C GLU A 104 -16.05 24.79 15.56
N LEU A 105 -15.67 23.74 16.30
CA LEU A 105 -16.27 23.33 17.56
C LEU A 105 -16.12 24.40 18.65
N LYS A 106 -15.00 25.09 18.71
CA LYS A 106 -14.74 26.18 19.66
C LYS A 106 -15.59 27.42 19.39
N ASP A 107 -15.89 27.71 18.13
CA ASP A 107 -16.76 28.83 17.74
C ASP A 107 -18.25 28.56 17.98
N THR A 108 -18.63 27.29 18.14
CA THR A 108 -20.03 26.85 18.37
C THR A 108 -20.37 26.67 19.86
N GLU A 109 -19.40 26.68 20.76
CA GLU A 109 -19.60 26.52 22.25
C GLU A 109 -19.87 27.83 22.97
N PHE A 110 -20.33 28.84 22.31
CA PHE A 110 -20.78 30.09 22.97
C PHE A 110 -22.27 30.13 23.14
#